data_f99700a1818462cde3635ef968923717
#
_entry.id   f99700a1818462cde3635ef968923717
#
_cell.length_a   1.000
_cell.length_b   1.000
_cell.length_c   1.000
_cell.angle_alpha   90.00
_cell.angle_beta   90.00
_cell.angle_gamma   90.00
#
_symmetry.space_group_name_H-M   'P 1'
#
loop_
_entity.id
_entity.type
_entity.pdbx_description
1 polymer ?
#
loop_
_entity_poly.entity_id
_entity_poly.type
_entity_poly.pdbx_seq_one_letter_code
_entity_poly.pdbx_strand_id
1 'polypeptide(L)'
;KPEYDNKERLKDFRIDNDATILITGNGLNGKKADTLELYTRAAEIEAAIFGNTVHVTTGANVIDANTGKVTAIEGKGKKPEIAIDVKDLGGMYAGRIFLIGNEKGLPIDIKGAIESQHMVLDNQGNLYHAGTTHSMEDMTIHAKDIRNTGTMASSRHMTLQADGQITNDKTIGSVGNMAITANQVTNHKTIASEKDLSITTTSEEENAL
;
A
#
# COMPACT_ATOMS: atom_id res chain seq x y z
N LYS A 1 -0.72 -14.28 -16.72
CA LYS A 1 -0.51 -15.07 -17.95
C LYS A 1 0.72 -14.51 -18.67
N PRO A 2 1.74 -15.34 -19.01
CA PRO A 2 2.87 -14.89 -19.82
C PRO A 2 2.42 -14.58 -21.26
N GLU A 3 2.98 -13.55 -21.85
CA GLU A 3 2.82 -13.17 -23.24
C GLU A 3 4.19 -13.18 -23.92
N TYR A 4 4.27 -13.66 -25.15
CA TYR A 4 5.50 -13.85 -25.90
C TYR A 4 5.53 -12.99 -27.16
N ASP A 5 6.72 -12.56 -27.58
CA ASP A 5 6.92 -11.85 -28.84
C ASP A 5 6.92 -12.82 -30.06
N ASN A 6 7.04 -12.27 -31.27
CA ASN A 6 7.04 -13.04 -32.51
C ASN A 6 8.28 -13.98 -32.65
N LYS A 7 9.24 -13.90 -31.72
CA LYS A 7 10.43 -14.75 -31.64
C LYS A 7 10.37 -15.71 -30.45
N GLU A 8 9.16 -15.92 -29.88
CA GLU A 8 8.88 -16.79 -28.72
C GLU A 8 9.66 -16.38 -27.44
N ARG A 9 10.08 -15.11 -27.31
CA ARG A 9 10.70 -14.60 -26.10
C ARG A 9 9.63 -14.01 -25.22
N LEU A 10 9.74 -14.27 -23.91
CA LEU A 10 8.85 -13.67 -22.92
C LEU A 10 8.89 -12.14 -23.01
N LYS A 11 7.74 -11.53 -23.24
CA LYS A 11 7.57 -10.09 -23.41
C LYS A 11 6.93 -9.47 -22.18
N ASP A 12 5.76 -9.98 -21.79
CA ASP A 12 4.95 -9.41 -20.72
C ASP A 12 4.32 -10.49 -19.84
N PHE A 13 3.96 -10.12 -18.61
CA PHE A 13 2.99 -10.83 -17.81
C PHE A 13 1.69 -10.02 -17.76
N ARG A 14 0.58 -10.63 -18.16
CA ARG A 14 -0.74 -10.00 -18.10
C ARG A 14 -1.55 -10.56 -16.93
N ILE A 15 -2.06 -9.68 -16.09
CA ILE A 15 -2.95 -9.97 -14.97
C ILE A 15 -4.24 -9.18 -15.21
N ASP A 16 -5.26 -9.83 -15.74
CA ASP A 16 -6.53 -9.18 -16.07
C ASP A 16 -7.77 -9.96 -15.60
N ASN A 17 -7.59 -11.20 -15.13
CA ASN A 17 -8.64 -12.08 -14.64
C ASN A 17 -8.70 -12.11 -13.09
N ASP A 18 -9.57 -12.94 -12.54
CA ASP A 18 -9.74 -13.19 -11.11
C ASP A 18 -8.51 -13.94 -10.54
N ALA A 19 -7.43 -13.22 -10.30
CA ALA A 19 -6.20 -13.77 -9.76
C ALA A 19 -6.01 -13.23 -8.35
N THR A 20 -5.94 -14.13 -7.36
CA THR A 20 -5.65 -13.80 -5.97
C THR A 20 -4.44 -14.59 -5.48
N ILE A 21 -3.49 -13.90 -4.85
CA ILE A 21 -2.42 -14.54 -4.08
C ILE A 21 -2.90 -14.62 -2.63
N LEU A 22 -2.93 -15.85 -2.07
CA LEU A 22 -3.27 -16.11 -0.69
C LEU A 22 -2.02 -16.61 0.06
N ILE A 23 -1.58 -15.89 1.07
CA ILE A 23 -0.44 -16.24 1.93
C ILE A 23 -0.98 -16.75 3.27
N THR A 24 -0.86 -18.05 3.51
CA THR A 24 -1.37 -18.73 4.71
C THR A 24 -0.33 -19.64 5.34
N GLY A 25 -0.71 -20.32 6.42
CA GLY A 25 0.08 -21.33 7.09
C GLY A 25 1.41 -20.81 7.62
N ASN A 26 2.51 -21.32 7.11
CA ASN A 26 3.87 -20.89 7.54
C ASN A 26 4.32 -19.56 6.93
N GLY A 27 3.47 -18.92 6.11
CA GLY A 27 3.78 -17.68 5.43
C GLY A 27 4.75 -17.82 4.27
N LEU A 28 5.40 -16.71 3.91
CA LEU A 28 6.32 -16.63 2.78
C LEU A 28 7.67 -16.06 3.24
N ASN A 29 8.76 -16.81 3.03
CA ASN A 29 10.10 -16.39 3.39
C ASN A 29 10.96 -16.13 2.16
N GLY A 30 11.09 -14.86 1.79
CA GLY A 30 11.92 -14.35 0.69
C GLY A 30 13.29 -13.83 1.12
N LYS A 31 13.75 -14.05 2.35
CA LYS A 31 15.02 -13.48 2.88
C LYS A 31 16.28 -13.88 2.12
N LYS A 32 16.24 -14.96 1.33
CA LYS A 32 17.38 -15.39 0.49
C LYS A 32 17.42 -14.67 -0.86
N ALA A 33 16.35 -13.99 -1.26
CA ALA A 33 16.30 -13.18 -2.46
C ALA A 33 16.50 -11.70 -2.12
N ASP A 34 17.07 -10.92 -3.03
CA ASP A 34 17.20 -9.47 -2.86
C ASP A 34 15.82 -8.82 -2.89
N THR A 35 14.96 -9.29 -3.77
CA THR A 35 13.60 -8.77 -3.94
C THR A 35 12.61 -9.92 -4.07
N LEU A 36 11.49 -9.79 -3.37
CA LEU A 36 10.29 -10.61 -3.52
C LEU A 36 9.22 -9.76 -4.20
N GLU A 37 8.81 -10.14 -5.39
CA GLU A 37 7.79 -9.43 -6.17
C GLU A 37 6.53 -10.29 -6.29
N LEU A 38 5.40 -9.77 -5.82
CA LEU A 38 4.09 -10.39 -5.92
C LEU A 38 3.19 -9.55 -6.83
N TYR A 39 2.88 -10.08 -8.00
CA TYR A 39 1.98 -9.46 -8.97
C TYR A 39 0.69 -10.25 -9.07
N THR A 40 -0.41 -9.62 -8.74
CA THR A 40 -1.72 -10.28 -8.72
C THR A 40 -2.84 -9.24 -8.88
N ARG A 41 -4.08 -9.67 -9.09
CA ARG A 41 -5.21 -8.73 -9.07
C ARG A 41 -5.65 -8.39 -7.67
N ALA A 42 -5.56 -9.36 -6.74
CA ALA A 42 -5.80 -9.17 -5.30
C ALA A 42 -4.83 -10.00 -4.48
N ALA A 43 -4.49 -9.56 -3.27
CA ALA A 43 -3.65 -10.29 -2.32
C ALA A 43 -4.34 -10.38 -0.96
N GLU A 44 -4.34 -11.58 -0.39
CA GLU A 44 -4.82 -11.83 0.97
C GLU A 44 -3.67 -12.44 1.79
N ILE A 45 -3.32 -11.78 2.90
CA ILE A 45 -2.13 -12.07 3.69
C ILE A 45 -2.59 -12.44 5.10
N GLU A 46 -2.73 -13.74 5.33
CA GLU A 46 -3.15 -14.34 6.61
C GLU A 46 -1.97 -14.82 7.45
N ALA A 47 -0.76 -14.85 6.86
CA ALA A 47 0.46 -15.28 7.54
C ALA A 47 1.62 -14.35 7.18
N ALA A 48 2.74 -14.45 7.90
CA ALA A 48 3.85 -13.53 7.78
C ALA A 48 4.61 -13.65 6.44
N ILE A 49 4.96 -12.51 5.86
CA ILE A 49 5.89 -12.38 4.74
C ILE A 49 7.20 -11.81 5.28
N PHE A 50 8.31 -12.48 5.00
CA PHE A 50 9.65 -12.02 5.32
C PHE A 50 10.47 -11.78 4.05
N GLY A 51 11.20 -10.67 3.97
CA GLY A 51 12.04 -10.36 2.80
C GLY A 51 13.10 -9.30 3.08
N ASN A 52 13.98 -9.06 2.12
CA ASN A 52 14.85 -7.89 2.11
C ASN A 52 14.10 -6.70 1.50
N THR A 53 13.60 -6.88 0.28
CA THR A 53 12.65 -5.97 -0.35
C THR A 53 11.41 -6.77 -0.75
N VAL A 54 10.21 -6.27 -0.40
CA VAL A 54 8.93 -6.88 -0.73
C VAL A 54 8.09 -5.89 -1.52
N HIS A 55 7.72 -6.28 -2.74
CA HIS A 55 6.77 -5.57 -3.58
C HIS A 55 5.49 -6.39 -3.70
N VAL A 56 4.36 -5.81 -3.32
CA VAL A 56 3.03 -6.36 -3.59
C VAL A 56 2.31 -5.37 -4.49
N THR A 57 2.18 -5.74 -5.76
CA THR A 57 1.48 -4.91 -6.75
C THR A 57 0.19 -5.61 -7.17
N THR A 58 -0.93 -4.95 -6.93
CA THR A 58 -2.26 -5.48 -7.20
C THR A 58 -3.00 -4.65 -8.23
N GLY A 59 -4.07 -5.25 -8.78
CA GLY A 59 -4.88 -4.68 -9.83
C GLY A 59 -4.68 -5.37 -11.18
N ALA A 60 -5.49 -4.98 -12.15
CA ALA A 60 -5.33 -5.45 -13.51
C ALA A 60 -4.14 -4.72 -14.16
N ASN A 61 -3.09 -5.48 -14.51
CA ASN A 61 -1.82 -4.93 -14.94
C ASN A 61 -1.18 -5.73 -16.10
N VAL A 62 -0.36 -5.04 -16.88
CA VAL A 62 0.66 -5.65 -17.74
C VAL A 62 2.02 -5.31 -17.15
N ILE A 63 2.86 -6.31 -16.94
CA ILE A 63 4.22 -6.17 -16.41
C ILE A 63 5.19 -6.53 -17.53
N ASP A 64 6.00 -5.59 -17.98
CA ASP A 64 7.08 -5.83 -18.94
C ASP A 64 8.14 -6.73 -18.31
N ALA A 65 8.39 -7.89 -18.93
CA ALA A 65 9.26 -8.91 -18.37
C ALA A 65 10.75 -8.52 -18.37
N ASN A 66 11.16 -7.52 -19.16
CA ASN A 66 12.55 -7.09 -19.26
C ASN A 66 12.85 -5.92 -18.31
N THR A 67 11.87 -5.02 -18.13
CA THR A 67 12.08 -3.77 -17.39
C THR A 67 11.38 -3.77 -16.02
N GLY A 68 10.47 -4.72 -15.77
CA GLY A 68 9.59 -4.73 -14.58
C GLY A 68 8.56 -3.60 -14.58
N LYS A 69 8.43 -2.81 -15.67
CA LYS A 69 7.47 -1.72 -15.73
C LYS A 69 6.04 -2.24 -15.65
N VAL A 70 5.31 -1.73 -14.68
CA VAL A 70 3.89 -2.04 -14.47
C VAL A 70 3.03 -1.00 -15.17
N THR A 71 2.05 -1.46 -15.95
CA THR A 71 1.06 -0.62 -16.62
C THR A 71 -0.32 -1.11 -16.26
N ALA A 72 -1.14 -0.25 -15.64
CA ALA A 72 -2.52 -0.57 -15.31
C ALA A 72 -3.35 -0.73 -16.59
N ILE A 73 -4.24 -1.72 -16.60
CA ILE A 73 -5.15 -2.02 -17.70
C ILE A 73 -6.56 -2.23 -17.16
N GLU A 74 -7.53 -2.35 -18.05
CA GLU A 74 -8.88 -2.74 -17.66
C GLU A 74 -8.92 -4.23 -17.31
N GLY A 75 -9.47 -4.54 -16.13
CA GLY A 75 -9.63 -5.92 -15.66
C GLY A 75 -10.84 -6.59 -16.32
N LYS A 76 -10.72 -7.90 -16.53
CA LYS A 76 -11.79 -8.78 -17.01
C LYS A 76 -12.40 -9.56 -15.84
N GLY A 77 -13.61 -10.06 -16.04
CA GLY A 77 -14.29 -10.86 -15.04
C GLY A 77 -14.76 -10.07 -13.82
N LYS A 78 -14.98 -10.74 -12.70
CA LYS A 78 -15.44 -10.10 -11.47
C LYS A 78 -14.31 -9.24 -10.88
N LYS A 79 -14.64 -7.98 -10.59
CA LYS A 79 -13.72 -7.08 -9.88
C LYS A 79 -13.55 -7.58 -8.44
N PRO A 80 -12.32 -7.68 -7.90
CA PRO A 80 -12.11 -7.96 -6.47
C PRO A 80 -12.78 -6.91 -5.59
N GLU A 81 -13.03 -7.26 -4.34
CA GLU A 81 -13.59 -6.32 -3.35
C GLU A 81 -12.48 -5.53 -2.64
N ILE A 82 -11.29 -6.15 -2.49
CA ILE A 82 -10.12 -5.58 -1.80
C ILE A 82 -8.90 -5.82 -2.68
N ALA A 83 -8.02 -4.83 -2.76
CA ALA A 83 -6.75 -4.94 -3.48
C ALA A 83 -5.72 -5.75 -2.66
N ILE A 84 -5.48 -5.33 -1.41
CA ILE A 84 -4.58 -6.01 -0.48
C ILE A 84 -5.29 -6.09 0.87
N ASP A 85 -5.44 -7.29 1.41
CA ASP A 85 -6.04 -7.55 2.72
C ASP A 85 -5.00 -8.21 3.64
N VAL A 86 -4.46 -7.43 4.58
CA VAL A 86 -3.56 -7.94 5.62
C VAL A 86 -4.39 -8.25 6.86
N LYS A 87 -4.69 -9.53 7.07
CA LYS A 87 -5.50 -10.02 8.19
C LYS A 87 -4.81 -9.81 9.53
N ASP A 88 -5.53 -9.98 10.63
CA ASP A 88 -5.03 -9.78 12.00
C ASP A 88 -3.77 -10.61 12.33
N LEU A 89 -3.68 -11.84 11.82
CA LEU A 89 -2.50 -12.70 11.99
C LEU A 89 -1.49 -12.57 10.86
N GLY A 90 -1.84 -11.85 9.79
CA GLY A 90 -0.95 -11.53 8.69
C GLY A 90 0.06 -10.46 9.07
N GLY A 91 1.14 -10.39 8.32
CA GLY A 91 2.12 -9.33 8.52
C GLY A 91 3.21 -9.32 7.45
N MET A 92 3.95 -8.22 7.39
CA MET A 92 5.09 -8.08 6.51
C MET A 92 6.27 -7.51 7.27
N TYR A 93 7.44 -8.14 7.10
CA TYR A 93 8.67 -7.82 7.81
C TYR A 93 9.82 -7.79 6.80
N ALA A 94 10.25 -6.58 6.40
CA ALA A 94 11.29 -6.43 5.39
C ALA A 94 12.09 -5.14 5.56
N GLY A 95 13.25 -5.05 4.89
CA GLY A 95 14.00 -3.80 4.80
C GLY A 95 13.21 -2.74 4.04
N ARG A 96 12.59 -3.11 2.91
CA ARG A 96 11.74 -2.22 2.12
C ARG A 96 10.42 -2.90 1.81
N ILE A 97 9.32 -2.16 1.95
CA ILE A 97 7.98 -2.66 1.62
C ILE A 97 7.30 -1.66 0.68
N PHE A 98 6.81 -2.16 -0.44
CA PHE A 98 6.02 -1.43 -1.41
C PHE A 98 4.68 -2.13 -1.60
N LEU A 99 3.59 -1.43 -1.27
CA LEU A 99 2.22 -1.88 -1.47
C LEU A 99 1.56 -0.97 -2.51
N ILE A 100 1.30 -1.51 -3.68
CA ILE A 100 0.79 -0.75 -4.82
C ILE A 100 -0.56 -1.32 -5.27
N GLY A 101 -1.60 -0.50 -5.20
CA GLY A 101 -2.94 -0.84 -5.69
C GLY A 101 -3.32 0.01 -6.91
N ASN A 102 -3.23 -0.56 -8.11
CA ASN A 102 -3.41 0.16 -9.37
C ASN A 102 -4.86 0.18 -9.88
N GLU A 103 -5.75 -0.63 -9.33
CA GLU A 103 -7.14 -0.69 -9.79
C GLU A 103 -8.01 0.29 -8.98
N LYS A 104 -8.60 1.26 -9.68
CA LYS A 104 -9.38 2.34 -9.05
C LYS A 104 -10.52 1.82 -8.17
N GLY A 105 -10.61 2.39 -6.97
CA GLY A 105 -11.69 2.14 -6.02
C GLY A 105 -11.56 0.81 -5.25
N LEU A 106 -10.48 0.02 -5.45
CA LEU A 106 -10.21 -1.13 -4.61
C LEU A 106 -9.46 -0.69 -3.34
N PRO A 107 -10.00 -0.95 -2.14
CA PRO A 107 -9.32 -0.57 -0.91
C PRO A 107 -8.12 -1.49 -0.61
N ILE A 108 -7.20 -0.96 0.20
CA ILE A 108 -6.23 -1.74 0.97
C ILE A 108 -6.72 -1.77 2.41
N ASP A 109 -6.80 -2.94 3.02
CA ASP A 109 -7.17 -3.16 4.42
C ASP A 109 -5.99 -3.77 5.18
N ILE A 110 -5.54 -3.11 6.26
CA ILE A 110 -4.40 -3.54 7.08
C ILE A 110 -4.87 -3.68 8.52
N LYS A 111 -5.05 -4.94 8.97
CA LYS A 111 -5.37 -5.29 10.36
C LYS A 111 -4.16 -5.88 11.09
N GLY A 112 -3.25 -6.50 10.36
CA GLY A 112 -2.04 -7.11 10.88
C GLY A 112 -0.89 -6.13 11.12
N ALA A 113 0.33 -6.67 11.24
CA ALA A 113 1.54 -5.90 11.51
C ALA A 113 2.39 -5.70 10.25
N ILE A 114 2.90 -4.50 10.06
CA ILE A 114 3.88 -4.19 9.02
C ILE A 114 5.08 -3.50 9.67
N GLU A 115 6.27 -4.10 9.53
CA GLU A 115 7.52 -3.56 10.03
C GLU A 115 8.55 -3.49 8.91
N SER A 116 9.13 -2.31 8.70
CA SER A 116 10.10 -2.07 7.63
C SER A 116 11.17 -1.06 8.05
N GLN A 117 12.24 -0.95 7.28
CA GLN A 117 13.10 0.25 7.31
C GLN A 117 12.46 1.37 6.49
N HIS A 118 11.99 1.05 5.28
CA HIS A 118 11.26 2.01 4.44
C HIS A 118 9.93 1.42 4.00
N MET A 119 8.89 2.24 4.00
CA MET A 119 7.57 1.85 3.53
C MET A 119 7.01 2.85 2.52
N VAL A 120 6.49 2.32 1.44
CA VAL A 120 5.69 3.05 0.47
C VAL A 120 4.38 2.31 0.24
N LEU A 121 3.27 3.01 0.40
CA LEU A 121 1.95 2.54 0.02
C LEU A 121 1.35 3.57 -0.96
N ASP A 122 0.96 3.11 -2.14
CA ASP A 122 0.27 3.92 -3.14
C ASP A 122 -0.96 3.15 -3.64
N ASN A 123 -2.14 3.67 -3.38
CA ASN A 123 -3.39 3.00 -3.70
C ASN A 123 -4.39 3.91 -4.41
N GLN A 124 -4.93 3.46 -5.54
CA GLN A 124 -5.99 4.12 -6.29
C GLN A 124 -7.39 3.96 -5.66
N GLY A 125 -7.47 3.43 -4.47
CA GLY A 125 -8.66 3.29 -3.62
C GLY A 125 -8.39 3.74 -2.20
N ASN A 126 -9.31 3.46 -1.29
CA ASN A 126 -9.18 3.83 0.12
C ASN A 126 -8.14 2.97 0.86
N LEU A 127 -7.57 3.53 1.92
CA LEU A 127 -6.79 2.79 2.91
C LEU A 127 -7.59 2.70 4.21
N TYR A 128 -7.86 1.47 4.66
CA TYR A 128 -8.38 1.16 5.99
C TYR A 128 -7.27 0.53 6.83
N HIS A 129 -6.84 1.23 7.86
CA HIS A 129 -5.74 0.80 8.71
C HIS A 129 -6.22 0.64 10.16
N ALA A 130 -6.24 -0.60 10.63
CA ALA A 130 -6.60 -0.96 12.00
C ALA A 130 -5.46 -1.64 12.78
N GLY A 131 -4.41 -2.07 12.06
CA GLY A 131 -3.26 -2.77 12.58
C GLY A 131 -2.16 -1.88 13.17
N THR A 132 -0.94 -2.36 13.08
CA THR A 132 0.26 -1.60 13.45
C THR A 132 1.23 -1.57 12.28
N THR A 133 1.55 -0.39 11.82
CA THR A 133 2.57 -0.17 10.78
C THR A 133 3.69 0.69 11.34
N HIS A 134 4.91 0.17 11.30
CA HIS A 134 6.10 0.87 11.73
C HIS A 134 7.19 0.84 10.66
N SER A 135 7.72 2.03 10.34
CA SER A 135 8.94 2.18 9.54
C SER A 135 10.07 2.72 10.42
N MET A 136 11.23 2.06 10.41
CA MET A 136 12.41 2.53 11.14
C MET A 136 13.03 3.79 10.51
N GLU A 137 12.70 4.08 9.25
CA GLU A 137 13.09 5.29 8.54
C GLU A 137 11.85 5.99 7.99
N ASP A 138 11.80 6.23 6.69
CA ASP A 138 10.72 7.01 6.09
C ASP A 138 9.48 6.16 5.78
N MET A 139 8.32 6.77 5.94
CA MET A 139 7.02 6.21 5.55
C MET A 139 6.31 7.17 4.61
N THR A 140 5.90 6.67 3.45
CA THR A 140 5.10 7.43 2.48
C THR A 140 3.83 6.66 2.17
N ILE A 141 2.68 7.29 2.37
CA ILE A 141 1.37 6.70 2.10
C ILE A 141 0.57 7.67 1.24
N HIS A 142 0.07 7.17 0.12
CA HIS A 142 -0.91 7.84 -0.73
C HIS A 142 -2.12 6.92 -0.95
N ALA A 143 -3.32 7.47 -0.82
CA ALA A 143 -4.58 6.77 -1.08
C ALA A 143 -5.69 7.76 -1.44
N LYS A 144 -6.83 7.25 -1.91
CA LYS A 144 -8.01 8.10 -2.16
C LYS A 144 -8.52 8.72 -0.86
N ASP A 145 -8.86 7.90 0.14
CA ASP A 145 -9.15 8.30 1.51
C ASP A 145 -8.33 7.43 2.46
N ILE A 146 -7.96 7.98 3.62
CA ILE A 146 -7.23 7.25 4.65
C ILE A 146 -8.06 7.26 5.94
N ARG A 147 -8.39 6.07 6.45
CA ARG A 147 -8.96 5.91 7.79
C ARG A 147 -8.02 5.09 8.66
N ASN A 148 -7.53 5.71 9.72
CA ASN A 148 -6.66 5.07 10.70
C ASN A 148 -7.39 4.84 12.03
N THR A 149 -7.59 3.58 12.39
CA THR A 149 -8.06 3.13 13.71
C THR A 149 -6.98 2.33 14.45
N GLY A 150 -5.78 2.23 13.85
CA GLY A 150 -4.60 1.56 14.37
C GLY A 150 -3.45 2.52 14.68
N THR A 151 -2.23 2.01 14.64
CA THR A 151 -1.01 2.79 14.88
C THR A 151 -0.14 2.83 13.64
N MET A 152 0.09 4.02 13.10
CA MET A 152 1.09 4.30 12.07
C MET A 152 2.25 5.07 12.70
N ALA A 153 3.47 4.57 12.57
CA ALA A 153 4.64 5.23 13.16
C ALA A 153 5.85 5.17 12.23
N SER A 154 6.63 6.24 12.18
CA SER A 154 7.95 6.26 11.54
C SER A 154 9.00 6.82 12.49
N SER A 155 10.22 6.23 12.45
CA SER A 155 11.35 6.75 13.25
C SER A 155 12.08 7.89 12.55
N ARG A 156 11.71 8.23 11.31
CA ARG A 156 12.19 9.42 10.59
C ARG A 156 10.99 10.21 10.04
N HIS A 157 10.94 10.42 8.73
CA HIS A 157 9.92 11.25 8.12
C HIS A 157 8.67 10.46 7.76
N MET A 158 7.52 11.13 7.85
CA MET A 158 6.25 10.58 7.42
C MET A 158 5.57 11.53 6.43
N THR A 159 5.12 10.98 5.31
CA THR A 159 4.29 11.70 4.35
C THR A 159 2.97 10.93 4.18
N LEU A 160 1.87 11.60 4.47
CA LEU A 160 0.52 11.08 4.23
C LEU A 160 -0.19 12.01 3.24
N GLN A 161 -0.66 11.42 2.15
CA GLN A 161 -1.44 12.13 1.14
C GLN A 161 -2.76 11.40 0.88
N ALA A 162 -3.86 12.12 0.93
CA ALA A 162 -5.15 11.61 0.48
C ALA A 162 -5.74 12.56 -0.57
N ASP A 163 -6.30 11.98 -1.64
CA ASP A 163 -7.03 12.77 -2.64
C ASP A 163 -8.33 13.34 -2.08
N GLY A 164 -8.92 12.66 -1.09
CA GLY A 164 -10.11 13.06 -0.35
C GLY A 164 -9.79 13.40 1.10
N GLN A 165 -10.18 12.55 2.03
CA GLN A 165 -10.08 12.83 3.46
C GLN A 165 -9.13 11.89 4.22
N ILE A 166 -8.57 12.41 5.31
CA ILE A 166 -7.86 11.62 6.33
C ILE A 166 -8.66 11.69 7.62
N THR A 167 -9.06 10.52 8.15
CA THR A 167 -9.67 10.39 9.47
C THR A 167 -8.76 9.57 10.37
N ASN A 168 -8.34 10.15 11.50
CA ASN A 168 -7.52 9.47 12.49
C ASN A 168 -8.27 9.27 13.80
N ASP A 169 -8.54 8.02 14.12
CA ASP A 169 -9.22 7.57 15.34
C ASP A 169 -8.23 6.99 16.38
N LYS A 170 -6.92 6.93 16.10
CA LYS A 170 -5.92 6.41 17.05
C LYS A 170 -4.57 7.17 16.94
N THR A 171 -3.51 6.57 16.44
CA THR A 171 -2.18 7.18 16.49
C THR A 171 -1.55 7.26 15.11
N ILE A 172 -1.09 8.45 14.77
CA ILE A 172 -0.17 8.71 13.65
C ILE A 172 1.00 9.49 14.23
N GLY A 173 2.22 8.95 14.13
CA GLY A 173 3.40 9.55 14.76
C GLY A 173 4.68 9.45 13.94
N SER A 174 5.54 10.46 14.05
CA SER A 174 6.89 10.42 13.49
C SER A 174 7.91 11.03 14.46
N VAL A 175 9.13 10.50 14.46
CA VAL A 175 10.27 11.13 15.16
C VAL A 175 10.87 12.26 14.31
N GLY A 176 10.89 12.12 12.99
CA GLY A 176 11.27 13.19 12.05
C GLY A 176 10.08 14.07 11.66
N ASN A 177 10.22 14.80 10.56
CA ASN A 177 9.17 15.68 10.07
C ASN A 177 7.96 14.88 9.58
N MET A 178 6.77 15.45 9.73
CA MET A 178 5.52 14.90 9.20
C MET A 178 4.84 15.90 8.27
N ALA A 179 4.49 15.44 7.07
CA ALA A 179 3.69 16.19 6.11
C ALA A 179 2.38 15.43 5.83
N ILE A 180 1.27 16.09 6.02
CA ILE A 180 -0.08 15.58 5.76
C ILE A 180 -0.76 16.50 4.74
N THR A 181 -1.25 15.91 3.64
CA THR A 181 -2.02 16.64 2.62
C THR A 181 -3.31 15.89 2.32
N ALA A 182 -4.45 16.58 2.39
CA ALA A 182 -5.76 16.02 2.07
C ALA A 182 -6.77 17.15 1.80
N ASN A 183 -7.94 16.83 1.22
CA ASN A 183 -9.03 17.82 1.16
C ASN A 183 -9.56 18.14 2.57
N GLN A 184 -9.64 17.12 3.43
CA GLN A 184 -10.06 17.29 4.82
C GLN A 184 -9.24 16.37 5.75
N VAL A 185 -8.88 16.89 6.92
CA VAL A 185 -8.24 16.12 7.99
C VAL A 185 -9.10 16.17 9.24
N THR A 186 -9.56 15.01 9.71
CA THR A 186 -10.29 14.85 10.96
C THR A 186 -9.45 14.02 11.93
N ASN A 187 -9.08 14.60 13.05
CA ASN A 187 -8.28 13.94 14.08
C ASN A 187 -9.04 13.83 15.41
N HIS A 188 -9.33 12.60 15.83
CA HIS A 188 -10.00 12.33 17.11
C HIS A 188 -9.02 11.92 18.21
N LYS A 189 -7.78 11.59 17.88
CA LYS A 189 -6.75 11.12 18.82
C LYS A 189 -5.42 11.81 18.55
N THR A 190 -4.35 11.05 18.31
CA THR A 190 -2.99 11.58 18.22
C THR A 190 -2.50 11.67 16.78
N ILE A 191 -2.12 12.86 16.36
CA ILE A 191 -1.20 13.12 15.26
C ILE A 191 -0.04 13.90 15.86
N ALA A 192 1.19 13.36 15.82
CA ALA A 192 2.35 13.97 16.46
C ALA A 192 3.63 13.78 15.65
N SER A 193 4.49 14.78 15.68
CA SER A 193 5.87 14.74 15.17
C SER A 193 6.78 15.32 16.23
N GLU A 194 7.97 14.72 16.42
CA GLU A 194 9.00 15.30 17.31
C GLU A 194 9.78 16.44 16.66
N LYS A 195 9.60 16.65 15.35
CA LYS A 195 10.14 17.75 14.56
C LYS A 195 8.99 18.58 13.99
N ASP A 196 9.07 18.95 12.73
CA ASP A 196 8.05 19.77 12.09
C ASP A 196 6.81 18.93 11.72
N LEU A 197 5.64 19.46 12.02
CA LEU A 197 4.35 18.95 11.58
C LEU A 197 3.69 19.95 10.63
N SER A 198 3.50 19.56 9.38
CA SER A 198 2.76 20.34 8.40
C SER A 198 1.46 19.61 8.03
N ILE A 199 0.34 20.28 8.12
CA ILE A 199 -0.97 19.79 7.66
C ILE A 199 -1.52 20.80 6.65
N THR A 200 -1.71 20.32 5.41
CA THR A 200 -2.23 21.13 4.31
C THR A 200 -3.57 20.56 3.86
N THR A 201 -4.61 21.41 3.86
CA THR A 201 -5.92 21.07 3.29
C THR A 201 -6.08 21.73 1.94
N THR A 202 -6.61 20.99 0.97
CA THR A 202 -6.72 21.42 -0.44
C THR A 202 -8.16 21.60 -0.90
N SER A 203 -9.15 21.55 0.01
CA SER A 203 -10.54 21.84 -0.33
C SER A 203 -10.67 23.26 -0.85
N GLU A 204 -11.06 23.43 -2.10
CA GLU A 204 -11.56 24.70 -2.59
C GLU A 204 -12.88 24.97 -1.88
N GLU A 205 -12.95 26.02 -1.05
CA GLU A 205 -14.25 26.59 -0.71
C GLU A 205 -14.83 27.12 -2.02
N GLU A 206 -15.86 26.47 -2.56
CA GLU A 206 -16.72 27.14 -3.52
C GLU A 206 -17.29 28.37 -2.82
N ASN A 207 -16.72 29.54 -3.14
CA ASN A 207 -17.34 30.82 -2.83
C ASN A 207 -18.64 30.85 -3.61
N ALA A 208 -19.72 30.36 -3.00
CA ALA A 208 -21.09 30.62 -3.45
C ALA A 208 -21.33 32.12 -3.21
N LEU A 209 -21.20 32.90 -4.28
CA LEU A 209 -21.75 34.24 -4.41
C LEU A 209 -23.26 34.16 -4.63
#